data_8b2bc83813d2ff285c8150af7206ac63
#
_entry.id   8b2bc83813d2ff285c8150af7206ac63
#
_cell.length_a   1.000
_cell.length_b   1.000
_cell.length_c   1.000
_cell.angle_alpha   90.00
_cell.angle_beta   90.00
_cell.angle_gamma   90.00
#
_symmetry.space_group_name_H-M   'P 1'
#
loop_
_entity.id
_entity.type
_entity.pdbx_description
1 polymer ?
#
loop_
_entity_poly.entity_id
_entity_poly.type
_entity_poly.pdbx_seq_one_letter_code
_entity_poly.pdbx_strand_id
1 'polypeptide(L)'
;NWYVDERRDPEKATRAACAYLTDLYEEFDNWYLALAAYNAGEGRVRRGTRIHQTSDFWQLHSLPRETRNYIPYFLAATIIAENKEKYGFYKKENKKLAYGYDIVQIEKSADLMVLARSAETTYKKLRNLNPELRQSATPTKGYALKIPKGKKDIFMANYNALPENERFAPQF
;
A
#
# COMPACT_ATOMS: atom_id res chain seq x y z
N ASN A 1 -14.16 3.09 1.89
CA ASN A 1 -15.60 2.79 1.91
C ASN A 1 -15.85 1.29 2.20
N TRP A 2 -17.09 0.81 2.06
CA TRP A 2 -17.46 -0.59 2.32
C TRP A 2 -16.71 -1.59 1.43
N TYR A 3 -16.54 -1.27 0.17
CA TYR A 3 -15.91 -2.15 -0.83
C TYR A 3 -14.40 -1.97 -0.91
N VAL A 4 -13.89 -0.75 -0.74
CA VAL A 4 -12.48 -0.40 -1.01
C VAL A 4 -11.87 0.32 0.19
N ASP A 5 -10.67 -0.14 0.59
CA ASP A 5 -9.79 0.54 1.53
C ASP A 5 -8.42 0.76 0.86
N GLU A 6 -8.20 1.94 0.32
CA GLU A 6 -6.99 2.29 -0.44
C GLU A 6 -5.70 2.26 0.40
N ARG A 7 -5.81 2.29 1.73
CA ARG A 7 -4.66 2.11 2.63
C ARG A 7 -4.02 0.73 2.50
N ARG A 8 -4.76 -0.25 1.95
CA ARG A 8 -4.29 -1.60 1.68
C ARG A 8 -3.63 -1.76 0.31
N ASP A 9 -3.77 -0.76 -0.58
CA ASP A 9 -3.04 -0.70 -1.84
C ASP A 9 -1.62 -0.18 -1.57
N PRO A 10 -0.56 -1.01 -1.74
CA PRO A 10 0.80 -0.61 -1.40
C PRO A 10 1.31 0.57 -2.22
N GLU A 11 0.88 0.72 -3.48
CA GLU A 11 1.29 1.84 -4.33
C GLU A 11 0.66 3.15 -3.82
N LYS A 12 -0.66 3.15 -3.57
CA LYS A 12 -1.37 4.32 -3.06
C LYS A 12 -0.93 4.69 -1.65
N ALA A 13 -0.81 3.68 -0.76
CA ALA A 13 -0.36 3.90 0.61
C ALA A 13 1.06 4.46 0.66
N THR A 14 1.98 3.95 -0.17
CA THR A 14 3.36 4.45 -0.24
C THR A 14 3.40 5.89 -0.75
N ARG A 15 2.64 6.22 -1.81
CA ARG A 15 2.58 7.61 -2.31
C ARG A 15 2.04 8.57 -1.26
N ALA A 16 0.96 8.18 -0.55
CA ALA A 16 0.40 8.99 0.52
C ALA A 16 1.39 9.15 1.69
N ALA A 17 2.11 8.09 2.07
CA ALA A 17 3.13 8.15 3.10
C ALA A 17 4.30 9.07 2.71
N CYS A 18 4.76 8.99 1.45
CA CYS A 18 5.81 9.89 0.95
C CYS A 18 5.36 11.35 0.97
N ALA A 19 4.15 11.65 0.48
CA ALA A 19 3.62 13.01 0.51
C ALA A 19 3.55 13.55 1.94
N TYR A 20 2.96 12.78 2.86
CA TYR A 20 2.86 13.19 4.27
C TYR A 20 4.23 13.36 4.95
N LEU A 21 5.21 12.51 4.64
CA LEU A 21 6.58 12.68 5.14
C LEU A 21 7.25 13.94 4.58
N THR A 22 6.92 14.32 3.34
CA THR A 22 7.40 15.59 2.76
C THR A 22 6.82 16.79 3.51
N ASP A 23 5.49 16.81 3.74
CA ASP A 23 4.84 17.87 4.50
C ASP A 23 5.43 18.01 5.92
N LEU A 24 5.71 16.87 6.57
CA LEU A 24 6.34 16.86 7.90
C LEU A 24 7.78 17.35 7.86
N TYR A 25 8.53 17.03 6.81
CA TYR A 25 9.88 17.56 6.64
C TYR A 25 9.88 19.07 6.39
N GLU A 26 8.95 19.57 5.58
CA GLU A 26 8.77 21.00 5.35
C GLU A 26 8.44 21.75 6.65
N GLU A 27 7.66 21.11 7.54
CA GLU A 27 7.33 21.71 8.85
C GLU A 27 8.50 21.75 9.82
N PHE A 28 9.26 20.64 9.92
CA PHE A 28 10.28 20.50 10.97
C PHE A 28 11.70 20.78 10.51
N ASP A 29 11.95 20.84 9.21
CA ASP A 29 13.29 20.96 8.57
C ASP A 29 14.31 19.97 9.14
N ASN A 30 13.83 18.79 9.56
CA ASN A 30 14.62 17.76 10.21
C ASN A 30 13.97 16.37 10.01
N TRP A 31 14.66 15.47 9.34
CA TRP A 31 14.14 14.12 9.05
C TRP A 31 13.86 13.28 10.30
N TYR A 32 14.63 13.43 11.38
CA TYR A 32 14.35 12.70 12.62
C TYR A 32 13.04 13.17 13.25
N LEU A 33 12.80 14.48 13.24
CA LEU A 33 11.54 15.04 13.73
C LEU A 33 10.37 14.70 12.81
N ALA A 34 10.56 14.72 11.49
CA ALA A 34 9.53 14.31 10.52
C ALA A 34 9.13 12.84 10.71
N LEU A 35 10.09 11.93 10.84
CA LEU A 35 9.84 10.52 11.13
C LEU A 35 9.19 10.30 12.50
N ALA A 36 9.62 11.05 13.52
CA ALA A 36 9.00 11.02 14.84
C ALA A 36 7.54 11.51 14.78
N ALA A 37 7.26 12.56 14.00
CA ALA A 37 5.92 13.09 13.78
C ALA A 37 5.04 12.13 12.99
N TYR A 38 5.59 11.47 11.98
CA TYR A 38 4.90 10.40 11.25
C TYR A 38 4.43 9.26 12.17
N ASN A 39 5.26 8.89 13.15
CA ASN A 39 4.95 7.82 14.11
C ASN A 39 4.01 8.27 15.25
N ALA A 40 4.25 9.46 15.83
CA ALA A 40 3.57 9.91 17.06
C ALA A 40 2.52 11.01 16.84
N GLY A 41 2.47 11.58 15.65
CA GLY A 41 1.73 12.79 15.33
C GLY A 41 2.54 14.06 15.59
N GLU A 42 2.41 15.03 14.67
CA GLU A 42 3.15 16.29 14.67
C GLU A 42 2.93 17.12 15.95
N GLY A 43 1.72 17.08 16.49
CA GLY A 43 1.39 17.81 17.74
C GLY A 43 2.24 17.39 18.94
N ARG A 44 2.60 16.10 19.05
CA ARG A 44 3.48 15.59 20.11
C ARG A 44 4.91 16.05 19.92
N VAL A 45 5.38 16.07 18.69
CA VAL A 45 6.74 16.52 18.37
C VAL A 45 6.86 18.03 18.63
N ARG A 46 5.93 18.87 18.15
CA ARG A 46 5.88 20.31 18.46
C ARG A 46 5.87 20.59 19.97
N ARG A 47 5.08 19.81 20.74
CA ARG A 47 5.08 19.93 22.19
C ARG A 47 6.43 19.54 22.79
N GLY A 48 7.05 18.45 22.31
CA GLY A 48 8.36 17.99 22.76
C GLY A 48 9.45 19.04 22.52
N THR A 49 9.54 19.58 21.30
CA THR A 49 10.53 20.61 20.96
C THR A 49 10.39 21.87 21.81
N ARG A 50 9.13 22.27 22.11
CA ARG A 50 8.84 23.42 22.99
C ARG A 50 9.22 23.16 24.45
N ILE A 51 8.92 21.98 24.99
CA ILE A 51 9.25 21.63 26.39
C ILE A 51 10.76 21.58 26.60
N HIS A 52 11.46 20.93 25.66
CA HIS A 52 12.91 20.76 25.75
C HIS A 52 13.72 21.91 25.14
N GLN A 53 13.06 22.88 24.51
CA GLN A 53 13.68 24.04 23.84
C GLN A 53 14.78 23.63 22.84
N THR A 54 14.56 22.52 22.12
CA THR A 54 15.53 21.98 21.17
C THR A 54 14.82 21.27 20.01
N SER A 55 15.44 21.29 18.84
CA SER A 55 15.06 20.50 17.66
C SER A 55 15.91 19.22 17.51
N ASP A 56 16.75 18.92 18.48
CA ASP A 56 17.50 17.67 18.50
C ASP A 56 16.60 16.54 19.01
N PHE A 57 16.21 15.65 18.09
CA PHE A 57 15.36 14.49 18.40
C PHE A 57 15.87 13.66 19.60
N TRP A 58 17.18 13.50 19.72
CA TRP A 58 17.79 12.67 20.75
C TRP A 58 17.61 13.22 22.17
N GLN A 59 17.30 14.50 22.29
CA GLN A 59 17.03 15.18 23.56
C GLN A 59 15.53 15.23 23.89
N LEU A 60 14.63 14.78 23.01
CA LEU A 60 13.18 14.83 23.22
C LEU A 60 12.67 13.67 24.11
N HIS A 61 13.08 13.64 25.37
CA HIS A 61 12.73 12.55 26.31
C HIS A 61 11.23 12.46 26.63
N SER A 62 10.45 13.52 26.36
CA SER A 62 8.99 13.55 26.54
C SER A 62 8.24 12.77 25.47
N LEU A 63 8.88 12.36 24.36
CA LEU A 63 8.27 11.54 23.34
C LEU A 63 8.02 10.10 23.85
N PRO A 64 6.96 9.43 23.38
CA PRO A 64 6.69 8.04 23.73
C PRO A 64 7.90 7.14 23.47
N ARG A 65 8.09 6.11 24.31
CA ARG A 65 9.19 5.14 24.14
C ARG A 65 9.18 4.49 22.75
N GLU A 66 7.98 4.18 22.22
CA GLU A 66 7.81 3.66 20.86
C GLU A 66 8.44 4.60 19.83
N THR A 67 8.12 5.89 19.90
CA THR A 67 8.64 6.89 18.96
C THR A 67 10.16 7.09 19.10
N ARG A 68 10.66 7.09 20.34
CA ARG A 68 12.12 7.17 20.59
C ARG A 68 12.88 5.95 20.05
N ASN A 69 12.25 4.77 20.00
CA ASN A 69 12.83 3.56 19.41
C ASN A 69 12.61 3.49 17.90
N TYR A 70 11.56 4.15 17.36
CA TYR A 70 11.24 4.09 15.96
C TYR A 70 12.39 4.56 15.07
N ILE A 71 13.02 5.68 15.43
CA ILE A 71 14.12 6.24 14.64
C ILE A 71 15.35 5.30 14.59
N PRO A 72 15.88 4.80 15.73
CA PRO A 72 16.95 3.79 15.71
C PRO A 72 16.61 2.54 14.88
N TYR A 73 15.38 2.05 14.95
CA TYR A 73 14.95 0.89 14.17
C TYR A 73 14.86 1.21 12.67
N PHE A 74 14.36 2.39 12.31
CA PHE A 74 14.33 2.85 10.93
C PHE A 74 15.75 2.94 10.36
N LEU A 75 16.67 3.58 11.07
CA LEU A 75 18.07 3.69 10.67
C LEU A 75 18.75 2.32 10.54
N ALA A 76 18.53 1.43 11.50
CA ALA A 76 19.06 0.06 11.44
C ALA A 76 18.53 -0.70 10.22
N ALA A 77 17.23 -0.61 9.93
CA ALA A 77 16.62 -1.23 8.77
C ALA A 77 17.19 -0.67 7.44
N THR A 78 17.40 0.64 7.38
CA THR A 78 18.02 1.30 6.22
C THR A 78 19.46 0.84 6.01
N ILE A 79 20.28 0.84 7.06
CA ILE A 79 21.67 0.37 7.00
C ILE A 79 21.74 -1.10 6.54
N ILE A 80 20.86 -1.96 7.07
CA ILE A 80 20.78 -3.37 6.67
C ILE A 80 20.35 -3.48 5.20
N ALA A 81 19.35 -2.69 4.77
CA ALA A 81 18.85 -2.72 3.40
C ALA A 81 19.90 -2.26 2.37
N GLU A 82 20.73 -1.30 2.72
CA GLU A 82 21.84 -0.82 1.89
C GLU A 82 23.03 -1.79 1.86
N ASN A 83 23.20 -2.59 2.91
CA ASN A 83 24.34 -3.49 3.09
C ASN A 83 23.89 -4.96 3.22
N LYS A 84 22.92 -5.38 2.40
CA LYS A 84 22.24 -6.70 2.50
C LYS A 84 23.22 -7.87 2.64
N GLU A 85 24.26 -7.91 1.83
CA GLU A 85 25.25 -8.99 1.81
C GLU A 85 26.04 -9.06 3.12
N LYS A 86 26.46 -7.91 3.66
CA LYS A 86 27.17 -7.82 4.93
C LYS A 86 26.37 -8.41 6.11
N TYR A 87 25.03 -8.28 6.04
CA TYR A 87 24.12 -8.77 7.08
C TYR A 87 23.50 -10.15 6.76
N GLY A 88 24.06 -10.89 5.77
CA GLY A 88 23.64 -12.26 5.46
C GLY A 88 22.39 -12.40 4.60
N PHE A 89 21.90 -11.33 3.99
CA PHE A 89 20.77 -11.36 3.07
C PHE A 89 21.20 -11.62 1.63
N TYR A 90 21.57 -12.85 1.32
CA TYR A 90 22.07 -13.28 0.00
C TYR A 90 20.98 -13.61 -1.03
N LYS A 91 19.79 -13.13 -0.86
CA LYS A 91 18.69 -13.48 -1.76
C LYS A 91 18.98 -12.96 -3.17
N LYS A 92 19.19 -13.88 -4.14
CA LYS A 92 19.25 -13.51 -5.56
C LYS A 92 17.98 -12.74 -5.90
N GLU A 93 18.14 -11.50 -6.37
CA GLU A 93 17.02 -10.71 -6.84
C GLU A 93 16.28 -11.49 -7.93
N ASN A 94 15.08 -11.90 -7.63
CA ASN A 94 14.23 -12.57 -8.59
C ASN A 94 13.56 -11.47 -9.44
N LYS A 95 14.25 -11.00 -10.48
CA LYS A 95 13.77 -9.95 -11.41
C LYS A 95 12.39 -10.24 -12.03
N LYS A 96 11.89 -11.48 -11.87
CA LYS A 96 10.53 -11.88 -12.30
C LYS A 96 9.41 -11.42 -11.35
N LEU A 97 9.73 -10.81 -10.22
CA LEU A 97 8.75 -10.32 -9.24
C LEU A 97 8.39 -8.83 -9.43
N ALA A 98 8.69 -8.22 -10.58
CA ALA A 98 8.00 -6.99 -10.91
C ALA A 98 6.50 -7.29 -11.01
N TYR A 99 5.70 -6.74 -10.08
CA TYR A 99 4.24 -6.80 -10.09
C TYR A 99 3.72 -6.11 -11.35
N GLY A 100 3.82 -6.83 -12.50
CA GLY A 100 3.21 -6.36 -13.72
C GLY A 100 1.74 -6.75 -13.71
N TYR A 101 0.87 -5.79 -13.95
CA TYR A 101 -0.56 -6.00 -14.13
C TYR A 101 -1.07 -5.18 -15.32
N ASP A 102 -2.20 -5.63 -15.87
CA ASP A 102 -3.02 -4.84 -16.77
C ASP A 102 -4.23 -4.33 -16.00
N ILE A 103 -4.85 -3.26 -16.47
CA ILE A 103 -6.07 -2.69 -15.89
C ILE A 103 -7.23 -2.92 -16.86
N VAL A 104 -8.35 -3.42 -16.30
CA VAL A 104 -9.63 -3.54 -16.99
C VAL A 104 -10.71 -2.81 -16.21
N GLN A 105 -11.63 -2.17 -16.92
CA GLN A 105 -12.77 -1.48 -16.29
C GLN A 105 -13.92 -2.44 -16.10
N ILE A 106 -14.40 -2.54 -14.88
CA ILE A 106 -15.59 -3.30 -14.50
C ILE A 106 -16.70 -2.29 -14.20
N GLU A 107 -17.75 -2.26 -15.01
CA GLU A 107 -18.78 -1.22 -14.93
C GLU A 107 -19.76 -1.41 -13.78
N LYS A 108 -20.14 -2.65 -13.48
CA LYS A 108 -21.07 -3.03 -12.42
C LYS A 108 -20.38 -3.98 -11.43
N SER A 109 -20.97 -4.16 -10.25
CA SER A 109 -20.47 -5.13 -9.28
C SER A 109 -20.37 -6.53 -9.89
N ALA A 110 -19.19 -7.15 -9.79
CA ALA A 110 -18.93 -8.49 -10.28
C ALA A 110 -18.18 -9.32 -9.23
N ASP A 111 -18.50 -10.60 -9.15
CA ASP A 111 -17.83 -11.54 -8.23
C ASP A 111 -16.37 -11.77 -8.63
N LEU A 112 -15.45 -11.71 -7.66
CA LEU A 112 -14.02 -11.87 -7.92
C LEU A 112 -13.63 -13.27 -8.40
N MET A 113 -14.45 -14.31 -8.13
CA MET A 113 -14.22 -15.64 -8.69
C MET A 113 -14.49 -15.66 -10.20
N VAL A 114 -15.56 -15.00 -10.63
CA VAL A 114 -15.92 -14.86 -12.05
C VAL A 114 -14.83 -14.08 -12.77
N LEU A 115 -14.38 -12.95 -12.18
CA LEU A 115 -13.32 -12.12 -12.74
C LEU A 115 -11.97 -12.87 -12.79
N ALA A 116 -11.66 -13.68 -11.78
CA ALA A 116 -10.44 -14.49 -11.78
C ALA A 116 -10.46 -15.56 -12.88
N ARG A 117 -11.61 -16.25 -13.07
CA ARG A 117 -11.78 -17.22 -14.17
C ARG A 117 -11.64 -16.55 -15.53
N SER A 118 -12.25 -15.39 -15.73
CA SER A 118 -12.16 -14.63 -16.99
C SER A 118 -10.72 -14.23 -17.32
N ALA A 119 -9.91 -13.92 -16.30
CA ALA A 119 -8.48 -13.62 -16.44
C ALA A 119 -7.57 -14.87 -16.49
N GLU A 120 -8.14 -16.08 -16.52
CA GLU A 120 -7.40 -17.35 -16.40
C GLU A 120 -6.40 -17.34 -15.23
N THR A 121 -6.84 -16.86 -14.08
CA THR A 121 -6.03 -16.77 -12.88
C THR A 121 -6.78 -17.32 -11.66
N THR A 122 -6.10 -17.39 -10.52
CA THR A 122 -6.72 -17.82 -9.28
C THR A 122 -7.31 -16.63 -8.53
N TYR A 123 -8.37 -16.86 -7.76
CA TYR A 123 -8.92 -15.88 -6.83
C TYR A 123 -7.85 -15.24 -5.93
N LYS A 124 -6.94 -16.06 -5.37
CA LYS A 124 -5.84 -15.59 -4.52
C LYS A 124 -4.91 -14.63 -5.26
N LYS A 125 -4.54 -14.95 -6.52
CA LYS A 125 -3.67 -14.05 -7.32
C LYS A 125 -4.38 -12.75 -7.65
N LEU A 126 -5.68 -12.81 -8.01
CA LEU A 126 -6.46 -11.60 -8.29
C LEU A 126 -6.60 -10.72 -7.05
N ARG A 127 -6.88 -11.32 -5.88
CA ARG A 127 -6.94 -10.61 -4.59
C ARG A 127 -5.60 -9.96 -4.23
N ASN A 128 -4.49 -10.62 -4.49
CA ASN A 128 -3.16 -10.07 -4.22
C ASN A 128 -2.82 -8.86 -5.09
N LEU A 129 -3.37 -8.80 -6.32
CA LEU A 129 -3.23 -7.63 -7.19
C LEU A 129 -4.15 -6.47 -6.78
N ASN A 130 -5.25 -6.78 -6.07
CA ASN A 130 -6.27 -5.81 -5.64
C ASN A 130 -6.48 -5.90 -4.11
N PRO A 131 -5.45 -5.68 -3.30
CA PRO A 131 -5.53 -5.87 -1.84
C PRO A 131 -6.47 -4.86 -1.17
N GLU A 132 -6.76 -3.75 -1.84
CA GLU A 132 -7.69 -2.72 -1.40
C GLU A 132 -9.15 -3.17 -1.40
N LEU A 133 -9.52 -4.20 -2.19
CA LEU A 133 -10.88 -4.75 -2.16
C LEU A 133 -11.13 -5.46 -0.83
N ARG A 134 -12.23 -5.10 -0.17
CA ARG A 134 -12.63 -5.68 1.12
C ARG A 134 -13.60 -6.84 0.96
N GLN A 135 -14.42 -6.79 -0.09
CA GLN A 135 -15.48 -7.76 -0.38
C GLN A 135 -15.02 -8.80 -1.41
N SER A 136 -15.83 -9.83 -1.61
CA SER A 136 -15.66 -10.82 -2.69
C SER A 136 -16.15 -10.34 -4.06
N ALA A 137 -16.67 -9.12 -4.14
CA ALA A 137 -17.16 -8.47 -5.35
C ALA A 137 -16.57 -7.06 -5.49
N THR A 138 -16.56 -6.56 -6.73
CA THR A 138 -16.18 -5.17 -7.04
C THR A 138 -17.29 -4.19 -6.64
N PRO A 139 -16.96 -2.89 -6.48
CA PRO A 139 -17.95 -1.84 -6.24
C PRO A 139 -19.04 -1.76 -7.31
N THR A 140 -20.23 -1.27 -6.93
CA THR A 140 -21.38 -1.11 -7.83
C THR A 140 -21.23 0.05 -8.84
N LYS A 141 -20.36 1.04 -8.52
CA LYS A 141 -20.15 2.26 -9.35
C LYS A 141 -18.96 2.15 -10.31
N GLY A 142 -18.57 0.93 -10.66
CA GLY A 142 -17.40 0.71 -11.50
C GLY A 142 -16.11 0.60 -10.70
N TYR A 143 -15.16 -0.15 -11.26
CA TYR A 143 -13.86 -0.41 -10.64
C TYR A 143 -12.78 -0.71 -11.66
N ALA A 144 -11.60 -0.09 -11.50
CA ALA A 144 -10.41 -0.36 -12.29
C ALA A 144 -9.68 -1.59 -11.70
N LEU A 145 -9.99 -2.78 -12.20
CA LEU A 145 -9.47 -4.05 -11.70
C LEU A 145 -8.08 -4.31 -12.26
N LYS A 146 -7.12 -4.58 -11.38
CA LYS A 146 -5.78 -5.08 -11.74
C LYS A 146 -5.85 -6.57 -12.00
N ILE A 147 -5.43 -7.01 -13.18
CA ILE A 147 -5.34 -8.43 -13.59
C ILE A 147 -3.88 -8.77 -13.94
N PRO A 148 -3.47 -10.06 -13.99
CA PRO A 148 -2.12 -10.42 -14.38
C PRO A 148 -1.74 -9.83 -15.74
N LYS A 149 -0.50 -9.35 -15.85
CA LYS A 149 0.04 -8.73 -17.07
C LYS A 149 -0.09 -9.66 -18.28
N GLY A 150 -0.49 -9.12 -19.42
CA GLY A 150 -0.69 -9.85 -20.68
C GLY A 150 -2.00 -10.66 -20.73
N LYS A 151 -2.92 -10.46 -19.77
CA LYS A 151 -4.20 -11.18 -19.73
C LYS A 151 -5.41 -10.32 -20.15
N LYS A 152 -5.20 -9.09 -20.60
CA LYS A 152 -6.30 -8.16 -20.92
C LYS A 152 -7.20 -8.67 -22.03
N ASP A 153 -6.66 -9.15 -23.16
CA ASP A 153 -7.44 -9.58 -24.31
C ASP A 153 -8.22 -10.86 -23.99
N ILE A 154 -7.57 -11.82 -23.32
CA ILE A 154 -8.24 -13.06 -22.85
C ILE A 154 -9.34 -12.73 -21.86
N PHE A 155 -9.08 -11.83 -20.92
CA PHE A 155 -10.09 -11.38 -19.96
C PHE A 155 -11.31 -10.80 -20.68
N MET A 156 -11.10 -9.87 -21.61
CA MET A 156 -12.20 -9.22 -22.34
C MET A 156 -13.00 -10.22 -23.15
N ALA A 157 -12.35 -11.16 -23.83
CA ALA A 157 -13.03 -12.22 -24.58
C ALA A 157 -13.89 -13.10 -23.66
N ASN A 158 -13.31 -13.62 -22.59
CA ASN A 158 -14.00 -14.52 -21.67
C ASN A 158 -15.13 -13.79 -20.90
N TYR A 159 -14.86 -12.60 -20.38
CA TYR A 159 -15.82 -11.84 -19.59
C TYR A 159 -17.03 -11.38 -20.42
N ASN A 160 -16.82 -10.96 -21.67
CA ASN A 160 -17.88 -10.52 -22.56
C ASN A 160 -18.71 -11.69 -23.11
N ALA A 161 -18.14 -12.89 -23.17
CA ALA A 161 -18.86 -14.12 -23.56
C ALA A 161 -19.85 -14.65 -22.49
N LEU A 162 -19.67 -14.20 -21.22
CA LEU A 162 -20.57 -14.60 -20.14
C LEU A 162 -21.94 -13.92 -20.30
N PRO A 163 -23.05 -14.66 -20.02
CA PRO A 163 -24.38 -14.07 -19.94
C PRO A 163 -24.42 -13.02 -18.80
N GLU A 164 -25.32 -12.04 -18.92
CA GLU A 164 -25.35 -10.90 -18.01
C GLU A 164 -25.58 -11.31 -16.55
N ASN A 165 -26.40 -12.30 -16.29
CA ASN A 165 -26.71 -12.83 -14.97
C ASN A 165 -25.51 -13.55 -14.31
N GLU A 166 -24.54 -14.03 -15.08
CA GLU A 166 -23.32 -14.63 -14.57
C GLU A 166 -22.18 -13.60 -14.44
N ARG A 167 -22.26 -12.52 -15.21
CA ARG A 167 -21.23 -11.46 -15.25
C ARG A 167 -21.28 -10.57 -14.02
N PHE A 168 -22.47 -10.29 -13.52
CA PHE A 168 -22.65 -9.36 -12.41
C PHE A 168 -23.04 -10.09 -11.12
N ALA A 169 -22.49 -9.62 -10.00
CA ALA A 169 -22.87 -10.12 -8.69
C ALA A 169 -24.32 -9.70 -8.35
N PRO A 170 -25.10 -10.56 -7.67
CA PRO A 170 -26.40 -10.16 -7.15
C PRO A 170 -26.27 -8.90 -6.31
N GLN A 171 -27.15 -7.92 -6.52
CA GLN A 171 -27.25 -6.76 -5.64
C GLN A 171 -28.13 -7.18 -4.45
N PHE A 172 -27.54 -7.19 -3.26
CA PHE A 172 -28.25 -7.35 -1.97
C PHE A 172 -28.44 -6.00 -1.33
#